data_caf58803a237f1365c6c2492e6e889c4
#
_entry.id   caf58803a237f1365c6c2492e6e889c4
#
_cell.length_a   1.000
_cell.length_b   1.000
_cell.length_c   1.000
_cell.angle_alpha   90.00
_cell.angle_beta   90.00
_cell.angle_gamma   90.00
#
_symmetry.space_group_name_H-M   'P 1'
#
loop_
_entity.id
_entity.type
_entity.pdbx_description
1 polymer ?
#
loop_
_entity_poly.entity_id
_entity_poly.type
_entity_poly.pdbx_seq_one_letter_code
_entity_poly.pdbx_strand_id
1 'polypeptide(L)'
;MSDAGRAACRITHVKAHARVRAKVHAMRCRPHAARQRGLVLLALLIALMLMSIALSGALDVWALQRRREQEKQLLFVGDQYRRAIVRYYQTGRAYPTSVDDLVDDTRFPKPMHHLRRAYPDPITGRNDWSFLWRADRLYGIYSSSDQASVKRAGFPQRYSDFEGEETYRKWKFLYLAPGLSLPASDAVAAAPAQAASFPSLSGFAGGFLPGQAPSGLR
;
A
#
# COMPACT_ATOMS: atom_id res chain seq x y z
N MET A 1 -58.60 -16.46 34.88
CA MET A 1 -58.78 -17.84 35.42
C MET A 1 -57.40 -18.19 35.96
N SER A 2 -57.28 -17.96 37.26
CA SER A 2 -57.26 -18.91 38.40
C SER A 2 -55.89 -19.58 38.52
N ASP A 3 -55.16 -19.69 39.56
CA ASP A 3 -55.31 -19.35 41.00
C ASP A 3 -53.93 -19.62 41.65
N ALA A 4 -53.48 -18.77 42.48
CA ALA A 4 -53.24 -18.89 43.91
C ALA A 4 -52.59 -20.21 44.41
N GLY A 5 -51.44 -20.06 45.08
CA GLY A 5 -50.79 -21.08 45.86
C GLY A 5 -49.78 -20.49 46.85
N ARG A 6 -50.24 -19.73 47.85
CA ARG A 6 -49.45 -19.39 49.06
C ARG A 6 -49.33 -20.61 49.97
N ALA A 7 -48.12 -21.03 50.27
CA ALA A 7 -47.89 -21.93 51.41
C ALA A 7 -47.03 -21.22 52.44
N ALA A 8 -47.63 -20.86 53.54
CA ALA A 8 -47.03 -20.33 54.75
C ALA A 8 -46.25 -21.42 55.47
N CYS A 9 -44.97 -21.20 55.77
CA CYS A 9 -44.19 -22.07 56.64
C CYS A 9 -44.29 -21.56 58.07
N ARG A 10 -44.89 -22.40 58.91
CA ARG A 10 -45.05 -22.18 60.35
C ARG A 10 -43.74 -22.37 61.08
N ILE A 11 -43.40 -21.41 61.90
CA ILE A 11 -42.36 -21.47 62.88
C ILE A 11 -42.85 -22.26 64.05
N THR A 12 -42.22 -23.37 64.34
CA THR A 12 -42.41 -24.08 65.62
C THR A 12 -41.12 -23.93 66.44
N HIS A 13 -41.24 -23.26 67.59
CA HIS A 13 -40.25 -23.18 68.61
C HIS A 13 -40.13 -24.56 69.29
N VAL A 14 -38.95 -25.12 69.27
CA VAL A 14 -38.59 -26.18 70.28
C VAL A 14 -37.27 -25.76 70.95
N LYS A 15 -37.36 -25.39 72.23
CA LYS A 15 -36.25 -25.32 73.20
C LYS A 15 -35.77 -26.75 73.52
N ALA A 16 -34.50 -27.02 73.28
CA ALA A 16 -33.83 -28.08 73.97
C ALA A 16 -32.31 -27.78 74.11
N HIS A 17 -31.88 -27.76 75.35
CA HIS A 17 -30.51 -27.67 75.79
C HIS A 17 -29.73 -28.96 75.44
N ALA A 18 -28.61 -28.79 74.73
CA ALA A 18 -27.50 -29.73 74.80
C ALA A 18 -26.20 -29.03 74.37
N ARG A 19 -25.32 -28.79 75.35
CA ARG A 19 -23.93 -28.36 75.14
C ARG A 19 -23.15 -29.61 74.61
N VAL A 20 -22.91 -29.63 73.35
CA VAL A 20 -21.92 -30.53 72.72
C VAL A 20 -20.82 -29.64 72.14
N ARG A 21 -19.65 -29.66 72.77
CA ARG A 21 -18.42 -29.08 72.25
C ARG A 21 -18.03 -29.85 70.97
N ALA A 22 -18.51 -29.40 69.80
CA ALA A 22 -17.98 -29.82 68.53
C ALA A 22 -16.66 -29.07 68.30
N LYS A 23 -15.53 -29.74 68.45
CA LYS A 23 -14.25 -29.33 67.92
C LYS A 23 -14.40 -29.26 66.36
N VAL A 24 -14.72 -28.11 65.83
CA VAL A 24 -14.65 -27.86 64.40
C VAL A 24 -13.17 -27.89 64.03
N HIS A 25 -12.68 -29.02 63.54
CA HIS A 25 -11.44 -29.06 62.81
C HIS A 25 -11.67 -28.28 61.55
N ALA A 26 -11.29 -27.00 61.57
CA ALA A 26 -11.14 -26.24 60.31
C ALA A 26 -10.05 -26.92 59.49
N MET A 27 -10.43 -27.80 58.60
CA MET A 27 -9.61 -28.24 57.50
C MET A 27 -9.30 -26.94 56.67
N ARG A 28 -8.18 -26.34 56.99
CA ARG A 28 -7.57 -25.33 56.12
C ARG A 28 -7.24 -26.06 54.82
N CYS A 29 -8.13 -25.97 53.85
CA CYS A 29 -7.79 -26.21 52.46
C CYS A 29 -6.70 -25.17 52.09
N ARG A 30 -5.45 -25.61 52.15
CA ARG A 30 -4.33 -24.82 51.59
C ARG A 30 -4.56 -24.76 50.10
N PRO A 31 -4.77 -23.57 49.56
CA PRO A 31 -4.86 -23.44 48.12
C PRO A 31 -3.51 -23.85 47.53
N HIS A 32 -3.51 -24.83 46.62
CA HIS A 32 -2.37 -25.24 45.82
C HIS A 32 -2.03 -24.17 44.75
N ALA A 33 -2.03 -22.91 45.15
CA ALA A 33 -1.82 -21.75 44.25
C ALA A 33 -0.40 -21.68 43.65
N ALA A 34 0.58 -22.35 44.26
CA ALA A 34 1.96 -22.31 43.79
C ALA A 34 2.21 -23.17 42.55
N ARG A 35 1.47 -24.30 42.38
CA ARG A 35 1.60 -25.19 41.21
C ARG A 35 0.92 -24.65 39.96
N GLN A 36 -0.13 -23.82 40.11
CA GLN A 36 -0.87 -23.24 38.99
C GLN A 36 -0.11 -22.13 38.28
N ARG A 37 0.75 -21.42 38.99
CA ARG A 37 1.55 -20.33 38.38
C ARG A 37 2.52 -20.82 37.31
N GLY A 38 3.14 -21.97 37.48
CA GLY A 38 4.03 -22.56 36.47
C GLY A 38 3.28 -23.02 35.23
N LEU A 39 2.08 -23.62 35.38
CA LEU A 39 1.25 -24.05 34.27
C LEU A 39 0.72 -22.86 33.45
N VAL A 40 0.35 -21.77 34.11
CA VAL A 40 -0.13 -20.56 33.44
C VAL A 40 1.00 -19.93 32.61
N LEU A 41 2.21 -19.83 33.14
CA LEU A 41 3.38 -19.31 32.40
C LEU A 41 3.72 -20.21 31.20
N LEU A 42 3.70 -21.52 31.39
CA LEU A 42 3.93 -22.47 30.30
C LEU A 42 2.85 -22.35 29.22
N ALA A 43 1.59 -22.27 29.60
CA ALA A 43 0.48 -22.08 28.66
C ALA A 43 0.61 -20.76 27.91
N LEU A 44 1.03 -19.66 28.56
CA LEU A 44 1.27 -18.37 27.96
C LEU A 44 2.41 -18.44 26.93
N LEU A 45 3.52 -19.09 27.28
CA LEU A 45 4.64 -19.28 26.35
C LEU A 45 4.24 -20.06 25.10
N ILE A 46 3.48 -21.15 25.28
CA ILE A 46 2.96 -21.94 24.16
C ILE A 46 2.01 -21.09 23.31
N ALA A 47 1.13 -20.32 23.93
CA ALA A 47 0.21 -19.43 23.20
C ALA A 47 0.96 -18.37 22.40
N LEU A 48 1.99 -17.75 22.97
CA LEU A 48 2.84 -16.77 22.26
C LEU A 48 3.61 -17.41 21.10
N MET A 49 4.12 -18.62 21.29
CA MET A 49 4.81 -19.37 20.24
C MET A 49 3.86 -19.66 19.06
N LEU A 50 2.67 -20.18 19.36
CA LEU A 50 1.65 -20.46 18.33
C LEU A 50 1.21 -19.18 17.61
N MET A 51 1.05 -18.07 18.34
CA MET A 51 0.68 -16.77 17.77
C MET A 51 1.79 -16.24 16.85
N SER A 52 3.06 -16.42 17.21
CA SER A 52 4.20 -16.04 16.37
C SER A 52 4.22 -16.78 15.04
N ILE A 53 3.97 -18.11 15.08
CA ILE A 53 3.91 -18.94 13.87
C ILE A 53 2.74 -18.50 12.98
N ALA A 54 1.56 -18.29 13.57
CA ALA A 54 0.39 -17.85 12.83
C ALA A 54 0.59 -16.47 12.17
N LEU A 55 1.26 -15.55 12.86
CA LEU A 55 1.55 -14.21 12.35
C LEU A 55 2.53 -14.24 11.17
N SER A 56 3.55 -15.11 11.23
CA SER A 56 4.53 -15.25 10.14
C SER A 56 3.85 -15.65 8.82
N GLY A 57 2.95 -16.63 8.85
CA GLY A 57 2.20 -17.02 7.64
C GLY A 57 1.27 -15.94 7.09
N ALA A 58 0.72 -15.11 7.96
CA ALA A 58 -0.14 -14.00 7.53
C ALA A 58 0.63 -12.91 6.75
N LEU A 59 1.88 -12.64 7.13
CA LEU A 59 2.72 -11.64 6.46
C LEU A 59 3.05 -12.01 5.02
N ASP A 60 3.32 -13.28 4.74
CA ASP A 60 3.63 -13.75 3.38
C ASP A 60 2.42 -13.61 2.45
N VAL A 61 1.24 -13.97 2.93
CA VAL A 61 0.00 -13.80 2.16
C VAL A 61 -0.26 -12.33 1.86
N TRP A 62 -0.03 -11.47 2.85
CA TRP A 62 -0.23 -10.01 2.70
C TRP A 62 0.76 -9.40 1.68
N ALA A 63 2.02 -9.81 1.73
CA ALA A 63 3.04 -9.36 0.79
C ALA A 63 2.68 -9.74 -0.66
N LEU A 64 2.22 -10.97 -0.89
CA LEU A 64 1.79 -11.42 -2.20
C LEU A 64 0.54 -10.68 -2.70
N GLN A 65 -0.43 -10.46 -1.81
CA GLN A 65 -1.64 -9.69 -2.12
C GLN A 65 -1.29 -8.26 -2.56
N ARG A 66 -0.40 -7.61 -1.81
CA ARG A 66 0.08 -6.26 -2.12
C ARG A 66 0.77 -6.19 -3.49
N ARG A 67 1.61 -7.17 -3.82
CA ARG A 67 2.24 -7.25 -5.15
C ARG A 67 1.22 -7.37 -6.27
N ARG A 68 0.23 -8.23 -6.11
CA ARG A 68 -0.86 -8.37 -7.10
C ARG A 68 -1.64 -7.07 -7.30
N GLU A 69 -1.84 -6.30 -6.23
CA GLU A 69 -2.53 -5.02 -6.33
C GLU A 69 -1.66 -3.97 -7.05
N GLN A 70 -0.36 -3.94 -6.77
CA GLN A 70 0.58 -3.09 -7.50
C GLN A 70 0.61 -3.42 -9.00
N GLU A 71 0.55 -4.70 -9.39
CA GLU A 71 0.46 -5.10 -10.79
C GLU A 71 -0.82 -4.62 -11.47
N LYS A 72 -1.96 -4.74 -10.81
CA LYS A 72 -3.22 -4.19 -11.32
C LYS A 72 -3.13 -2.69 -11.54
N GLN A 73 -2.54 -1.98 -10.58
CA GLN A 73 -2.31 -0.54 -10.69
C GLN A 73 -1.32 -0.21 -11.80
N LEU A 74 -0.25 -1.00 -11.99
CA LEU A 74 0.70 -0.83 -13.09
C LEU A 74 0.00 -0.96 -14.44
N LEU A 75 -0.82 -1.99 -14.63
CA LEU A 75 -1.59 -2.18 -15.85
C LEU A 75 -2.59 -1.03 -16.09
N PHE A 76 -3.24 -0.57 -15.03
CA PHE A 76 -4.17 0.56 -15.11
C PHE A 76 -3.46 1.86 -15.49
N VAL A 77 -2.37 2.21 -14.80
CA VAL A 77 -1.61 3.44 -15.03
C VAL A 77 -0.94 3.41 -16.40
N GLY A 78 -0.31 2.29 -16.77
CA GLY A 78 0.28 2.09 -18.09
C GLY A 78 -0.73 2.26 -19.23
N ASP A 79 -1.95 1.72 -19.06
CA ASP A 79 -3.04 1.90 -20.03
C ASP A 79 -3.52 3.36 -20.10
N GLN A 80 -3.51 4.11 -18.98
CA GLN A 80 -3.81 5.56 -18.99
C GLN A 80 -2.79 6.33 -19.83
N TYR A 81 -1.50 6.08 -19.65
CA TYR A 81 -0.44 6.72 -20.45
C TYR A 81 -0.58 6.33 -21.93
N ARG A 82 -0.74 5.05 -22.22
CA ARG A 82 -0.95 4.59 -23.59
C ARG A 82 -2.15 5.28 -24.26
N ARG A 83 -3.29 5.36 -23.57
CA ARG A 83 -4.49 6.06 -24.08
C ARG A 83 -4.26 7.54 -24.25
N ALA A 84 -3.48 8.17 -23.38
CA ALA A 84 -3.12 9.58 -23.50
C ALA A 84 -2.29 9.81 -24.76
N ILE A 85 -1.27 8.98 -25.02
CA ILE A 85 -0.46 9.03 -26.24
C ILE A 85 -1.33 8.83 -27.49
N VAL A 86 -2.27 7.88 -27.47
CA VAL A 86 -3.22 7.66 -28.59
C VAL A 86 -4.03 8.93 -28.86
N ARG A 87 -4.64 9.52 -27.83
CA ARG A 87 -5.46 10.73 -28.00
C ARG A 87 -4.64 11.91 -28.49
N TYR A 88 -3.45 12.12 -27.91
CA TYR A 88 -2.53 13.17 -28.33
C TYR A 88 -2.17 13.05 -29.81
N TYR A 89 -1.86 11.81 -30.26
CA TYR A 89 -1.56 11.51 -31.67
C TYR A 89 -2.79 11.72 -32.58
N GLN A 90 -3.96 11.27 -32.16
CA GLN A 90 -5.20 11.42 -32.92
C GLN A 90 -5.57 12.88 -33.13
N THR A 91 -5.33 13.73 -32.13
CA THR A 91 -5.67 15.15 -32.20
C THR A 91 -4.70 15.94 -33.09
N GLY A 92 -3.39 15.70 -32.98
CA GLY A 92 -2.38 16.53 -33.66
C GLY A 92 -1.49 15.78 -34.65
N ARG A 93 -1.73 14.47 -34.89
CA ARG A 93 -0.94 13.61 -35.81
C ARG A 93 0.57 13.62 -35.54
N ALA A 94 0.95 13.96 -34.29
CA ALA A 94 2.32 13.95 -33.84
C ALA A 94 2.40 13.28 -32.45
N TYR A 95 3.53 12.67 -32.13
CA TYR A 95 3.78 12.13 -30.80
C TYR A 95 4.26 13.23 -29.86
N PRO A 96 3.98 13.13 -28.55
CA PRO A 96 4.45 14.09 -27.56
C PRO A 96 5.97 14.07 -27.42
N THR A 97 6.53 15.18 -26.97
CA THR A 97 7.96 15.33 -26.66
C THR A 97 8.26 15.15 -25.18
N SER A 98 7.22 15.15 -24.34
CA SER A 98 7.35 14.98 -22.89
C SER A 98 6.06 14.38 -22.30
N VAL A 99 6.11 14.01 -21.03
CA VAL A 99 4.89 13.63 -20.28
C VAL A 99 4.03 14.84 -20.00
N ASP A 100 4.65 16.02 -19.87
CA ASP A 100 3.94 17.26 -19.59
C ASP A 100 3.03 17.65 -20.76
N ASP A 101 3.43 17.37 -22.00
CA ASP A 101 2.59 17.55 -23.19
C ASP A 101 1.30 16.71 -23.13
N LEU A 102 1.31 15.59 -22.41
CA LEU A 102 0.11 14.76 -22.21
C LEU A 102 -0.81 15.33 -21.15
N VAL A 103 -0.24 16.04 -20.16
CA VAL A 103 -1.01 16.66 -19.08
C VAL A 103 -1.59 17.98 -19.55
N ASP A 104 -0.81 18.77 -20.27
CA ASP A 104 -1.23 20.08 -20.80
C ASP A 104 -0.73 20.27 -22.23
N ASP A 105 -1.60 20.01 -23.19
CA ASP A 105 -1.32 20.17 -24.61
C ASP A 105 -1.58 21.60 -25.05
N THR A 106 -0.52 22.38 -25.17
CA THR A 106 -0.56 23.79 -25.55
C THR A 106 -0.52 24.05 -27.05
N ARG A 107 -0.57 23.03 -27.91
CA ARG A 107 -0.55 23.19 -29.39
C ARG A 107 -1.80 23.87 -29.95
N PHE A 108 -2.87 23.89 -29.17
CA PHE A 108 -4.15 24.47 -29.56
C PHE A 108 -4.48 25.71 -28.73
N PRO A 109 -5.27 26.65 -29.27
CA PRO A 109 -5.66 27.86 -28.55
C PRO A 109 -6.38 27.59 -27.23
N LYS A 110 -7.09 26.44 -27.13
CA LYS A 110 -7.67 25.94 -25.90
C LYS A 110 -6.83 24.76 -25.42
N PRO A 111 -6.20 24.84 -24.27
CA PRO A 111 -5.42 23.75 -23.71
C PRO A 111 -6.24 22.46 -23.60
N MET A 112 -5.64 21.34 -23.98
CA MET A 112 -6.27 20.02 -23.91
C MET A 112 -5.50 19.12 -22.98
N HIS A 113 -6.24 18.38 -22.13
CA HIS A 113 -5.64 17.45 -21.19
C HIS A 113 -5.91 16.01 -21.64
N HIS A 114 -4.87 15.32 -22.07
CA HIS A 114 -4.94 13.92 -22.51
C HIS A 114 -4.70 12.95 -21.34
N LEU A 115 -3.91 13.41 -20.34
CA LEU A 115 -3.64 12.73 -19.08
C LEU A 115 -4.04 13.64 -17.93
N ARG A 116 -4.67 13.08 -16.92
CA ARG A 116 -5.18 13.88 -15.79
C ARG A 116 -4.07 14.45 -14.90
N ARG A 117 -2.98 13.71 -14.77
CA ARG A 117 -1.74 14.07 -14.05
C ARG A 117 -0.65 13.08 -14.42
N ALA A 118 0.59 13.40 -14.17
CA ALA A 118 1.67 12.43 -14.17
C ALA A 118 1.46 11.46 -12.97
N TYR A 119 1.37 10.16 -13.26
CA TYR A 119 1.22 9.11 -12.25
C TYR A 119 2.58 8.52 -11.91
N PRO A 120 2.88 8.26 -10.62
CA PRO A 120 4.08 7.52 -10.24
C PRO A 120 4.00 6.06 -10.69
N ASP A 121 5.15 5.41 -10.82
CA ASP A 121 5.23 3.96 -11.06
C ASP A 121 4.75 3.21 -9.80
N PRO A 122 3.68 2.40 -9.90
CA PRO A 122 3.14 1.68 -8.75
C PRO A 122 4.09 0.63 -8.15
N ILE A 123 5.08 0.15 -8.91
CA ILE A 123 6.03 -0.84 -8.43
C ILE A 123 7.14 -0.19 -7.60
N THR A 124 7.70 0.92 -8.08
CA THR A 124 8.78 1.63 -7.40
C THR A 124 8.26 2.67 -6.40
N GLY A 125 7.02 3.14 -6.59
CA GLY A 125 6.41 4.22 -5.81
C GLY A 125 6.95 5.60 -6.16
N ARG A 126 7.76 5.73 -7.21
CA ARG A 126 8.42 6.96 -7.65
C ARG A 126 8.02 7.36 -9.07
N ASN A 127 8.35 8.59 -9.46
CA ASN A 127 8.15 9.06 -10.84
C ASN A 127 9.39 8.71 -11.70
N ASP A 128 9.77 7.44 -11.72
CA ASP A 128 10.95 6.93 -12.38
C ASP A 128 10.62 6.01 -13.57
N TRP A 129 9.55 6.34 -14.28
CA TRP A 129 9.20 5.64 -15.50
C TRP A 129 10.34 5.65 -16.50
N SER A 130 10.55 4.55 -17.18
CA SER A 130 11.40 4.48 -18.36
C SER A 130 10.55 4.74 -19.60
N PHE A 131 11.08 5.59 -20.49
CA PHE A 131 10.36 6.06 -21.65
C PHE A 131 10.89 5.43 -22.93
N LEU A 132 9.99 5.14 -23.87
CA LEU A 132 10.32 4.63 -25.18
C LEU A 132 10.32 5.83 -26.17
N TRP A 133 11.51 6.17 -26.63
CA TRP A 133 11.74 7.31 -27.53
C TRP A 133 12.02 6.87 -28.96
N ARG A 134 11.58 7.64 -29.92
CA ARG A 134 11.94 7.52 -31.32
C ARG A 134 12.01 8.92 -31.94
N ALA A 135 13.17 9.32 -32.47
CA ALA A 135 13.38 10.65 -33.03
C ALA A 135 12.83 11.77 -32.12
N ASP A 136 13.24 11.77 -30.85
CA ASP A 136 12.82 12.70 -29.78
C ASP A 136 11.30 12.73 -29.53
N ARG A 137 10.60 11.67 -29.86
CA ARG A 137 9.16 11.55 -29.63
C ARG A 137 8.87 10.37 -28.72
N LEU A 138 8.00 10.60 -27.74
CA LEU A 138 7.56 9.60 -26.76
C LEU A 138 6.43 8.75 -27.36
N TYR A 139 6.65 7.45 -27.57
CA TYR A 139 5.63 6.55 -28.08
C TYR A 139 5.18 5.50 -27.07
N GLY A 140 5.83 5.40 -25.90
CA GLY A 140 5.44 4.47 -24.86
C GLY A 140 6.23 4.65 -23.58
N ILE A 141 5.78 3.93 -22.55
CA ILE A 141 6.42 3.88 -21.23
C ILE A 141 6.53 2.44 -20.75
N TYR A 142 7.41 2.19 -19.80
CA TYR A 142 7.52 0.95 -19.06
C TYR A 142 8.08 1.20 -17.67
N SER A 143 7.86 0.24 -16.73
CA SER A 143 8.40 0.35 -15.38
C SER A 143 9.92 0.22 -15.37
N SER A 144 10.61 1.02 -14.57
CA SER A 144 12.05 0.93 -14.36
C SER A 144 12.44 -0.29 -13.50
N SER A 145 11.48 -0.98 -12.90
CA SER A 145 11.70 -2.07 -11.96
C SER A 145 12.10 -3.38 -12.64
N ASP A 146 13.21 -3.98 -12.17
CA ASP A 146 13.66 -5.31 -12.56
C ASP A 146 13.05 -6.44 -11.72
N GLN A 147 12.07 -6.12 -10.86
CA GLN A 147 11.41 -7.13 -10.05
C GLN A 147 10.65 -8.14 -10.92
N ALA A 148 10.59 -9.39 -10.42
CA ALA A 148 9.87 -10.45 -11.10
C ALA A 148 8.35 -10.22 -11.03
N SER A 149 7.68 -10.38 -12.19
CA SER A 149 6.23 -10.32 -12.30
C SER A 149 5.58 -11.53 -11.64
N VAL A 150 4.48 -11.29 -10.93
CA VAL A 150 3.65 -12.36 -10.35
C VAL A 150 2.65 -12.87 -11.39
N LYS A 151 2.06 -11.95 -12.14
CA LYS A 151 1.10 -12.27 -13.19
C LYS A 151 1.83 -12.73 -14.45
N ARG A 152 1.61 -13.97 -14.89
CA ARG A 152 2.24 -14.60 -16.05
C ARG A 152 1.31 -14.80 -17.24
N ALA A 153 -0.03 -14.78 -17.01
CA ALA A 153 -1.02 -15.07 -18.03
C ALA A 153 -2.35 -14.34 -17.77
N GLY A 154 -3.24 -14.38 -18.73
CA GLY A 154 -4.58 -13.77 -18.63
C GLY A 154 -4.55 -12.26 -18.80
N PHE A 155 -3.71 -11.75 -19.69
CA PHE A 155 -3.70 -10.35 -20.09
C PHE A 155 -4.79 -10.08 -21.14
N PRO A 156 -5.31 -8.84 -21.21
CA PRO A 156 -6.13 -8.42 -22.33
C PRO A 156 -5.36 -8.62 -23.66
N GLN A 157 -6.07 -8.94 -24.75
CA GLN A 157 -5.45 -9.21 -26.06
C GLN A 157 -4.46 -8.12 -26.53
N ARG A 158 -4.70 -6.87 -26.15
CA ARG A 158 -3.78 -5.73 -26.45
C ARG A 158 -2.44 -5.79 -25.74
N TYR A 159 -2.31 -6.64 -24.74
CA TYR A 159 -1.13 -6.88 -23.91
C TYR A 159 -0.74 -8.36 -23.88
N SER A 160 -1.06 -9.10 -24.96
CA SER A 160 -0.62 -10.49 -25.15
C SER A 160 0.89 -10.65 -25.05
N ASP A 161 1.63 -9.63 -25.47
CA ASP A 161 3.10 -9.60 -25.46
C ASP A 161 3.68 -9.58 -24.01
N PHE A 162 2.83 -9.36 -22.99
CA PHE A 162 3.26 -9.44 -21.59
C PHE A 162 3.20 -10.87 -21.03
N GLU A 163 2.58 -11.79 -21.75
CA GLU A 163 2.47 -13.18 -21.31
C GLU A 163 3.84 -13.86 -21.31
N GLY A 164 4.16 -14.50 -20.20
CA GLY A 164 5.44 -15.17 -20.02
C GLY A 164 6.61 -14.25 -19.67
N GLU A 165 6.44 -12.93 -19.73
CA GLU A 165 7.53 -12.02 -19.39
C GLU A 165 7.84 -12.03 -17.89
N GLU A 166 9.13 -12.13 -17.55
CA GLU A 166 9.59 -12.36 -16.18
C GLU A 166 9.67 -11.10 -15.34
N THR A 167 9.87 -9.93 -15.96
CA THR A 167 10.11 -8.67 -15.26
C THR A 167 9.16 -7.57 -15.72
N TYR A 168 8.84 -6.63 -14.81
CA TYR A 168 7.97 -5.50 -15.16
C TYR A 168 8.60 -4.57 -16.19
N ARG A 169 9.93 -4.52 -16.30
CA ARG A 169 10.64 -3.75 -17.33
C ARG A 169 10.26 -4.16 -18.75
N LYS A 170 9.84 -5.40 -18.95
CA LYS A 170 9.44 -5.91 -20.26
C LYS A 170 7.98 -5.59 -20.60
N TRP A 171 7.19 -5.09 -19.66
CA TRP A 171 5.81 -4.67 -19.89
C TRP A 171 5.78 -3.26 -20.50
N LYS A 172 5.87 -3.21 -21.85
CA LYS A 172 5.96 -1.97 -22.61
C LYS A 172 4.56 -1.47 -23.00
N PHE A 173 4.13 -0.35 -22.41
CA PHE A 173 2.86 0.30 -22.74
C PHE A 173 3.08 1.30 -23.87
N LEU A 174 2.94 0.85 -25.11
CA LEU A 174 3.25 1.65 -26.28
C LEU A 174 2.04 1.80 -27.21
N TYR A 175 2.11 2.86 -28.04
CA TYR A 175 1.22 3.04 -29.18
C TYR A 175 2.06 3.30 -30.43
N LEU A 176 1.83 2.49 -31.44
CA LEU A 176 2.39 2.68 -32.77
C LEU A 176 1.25 2.98 -33.75
N ALA A 177 1.36 4.09 -34.46
CA ALA A 177 0.40 4.40 -35.52
C ALA A 177 0.49 3.36 -36.65
N PRO A 178 -0.60 3.09 -37.36
CA PRO A 178 -0.58 2.20 -38.52
C PRO A 178 0.52 2.61 -39.53
N GLY A 179 1.33 1.66 -39.93
CA GLY A 179 2.47 1.86 -40.83
C GLY A 179 3.81 2.17 -40.14
N LEU A 180 3.82 2.26 -38.80
CA LEU A 180 5.04 2.40 -38.02
C LEU A 180 5.41 1.05 -37.39
N SER A 181 6.52 0.44 -37.79
CA SER A 181 7.06 -0.77 -37.17
C SER A 181 8.03 -0.41 -36.04
N LEU A 182 8.15 -1.29 -35.03
CA LEU A 182 9.19 -1.19 -34.04
C LEU A 182 10.58 -1.28 -34.73
N PRO A 183 11.57 -0.48 -34.32
CA PRO A 183 12.94 -0.72 -34.73
C PRO A 183 13.36 -2.11 -34.22
N ALA A 184 14.02 -2.89 -35.07
CA ALA A 184 14.50 -4.25 -34.76
C ALA A 184 15.58 -4.30 -33.66
N SER A 185 15.95 -3.17 -33.11
CA SER A 185 16.96 -3.01 -32.07
C SER A 185 16.30 -2.48 -30.81
N ASP A 186 16.27 -3.30 -29.77
CA ASP A 186 15.96 -2.91 -28.39
C ASP A 186 17.02 -2.01 -27.75
N ALA A 187 17.55 -1.06 -28.50
CA ALA A 187 18.38 -0.01 -27.96
C ALA A 187 17.49 0.96 -27.18
N VAL A 188 17.12 0.54 -25.99
CA VAL A 188 16.51 1.40 -24.98
C VAL A 188 17.58 2.37 -24.53
N ALA A 189 17.61 3.55 -25.13
CA ALA A 189 18.29 4.67 -24.52
C ALA A 189 17.50 5.00 -23.24
N ALA A 190 18.00 4.48 -22.12
CA ALA A 190 17.56 4.94 -20.80
C ALA A 190 18.06 6.38 -20.65
N ALA A 191 17.28 7.33 -21.12
CA ALA A 191 17.47 8.71 -20.72
C ALA A 191 17.11 8.79 -19.24
N PRO A 192 18.05 9.25 -18.37
CA PRO A 192 17.70 9.44 -16.96
C PRO A 192 16.55 10.44 -16.90
N ALA A 193 15.53 10.08 -16.13
CA ALA A 193 14.44 10.97 -15.80
C ALA A 193 15.06 12.28 -15.29
N GLN A 194 14.97 13.34 -16.08
CA GLN A 194 15.28 14.66 -15.58
C GLN A 194 14.27 14.92 -14.48
N ALA A 195 14.75 14.85 -13.25
CA ALA A 195 14.01 15.23 -12.06
C ALA A 195 13.55 16.67 -12.32
N ALA A 196 12.23 16.83 -12.51
CA ALA A 196 11.61 18.13 -12.47
C ALA A 196 11.99 18.72 -11.10
N SER A 197 12.90 19.67 -11.11
CA SER A 197 13.35 20.38 -9.93
C SER A 197 12.19 21.21 -9.45
N PHE A 198 11.43 20.68 -8.52
CA PHE A 198 10.51 21.47 -7.74
C PHE A 198 11.36 22.44 -6.91
N PRO A 199 11.14 23.76 -6.98
CA PRO A 199 11.81 24.68 -6.09
C PRO A 199 11.41 24.33 -4.66
N SER A 200 12.40 23.87 -3.89
CA SER A 200 12.26 23.68 -2.46
C SER A 200 11.91 25.02 -1.83
N LEU A 201 10.69 25.15 -1.33
CA LEU A 201 10.28 26.21 -0.42
C LEU A 201 10.91 25.93 0.97
N SER A 202 12.24 26.04 1.06
CA SER A 202 13.00 26.11 2.32
C SER A 202 13.49 27.55 2.46
N GLY A 203 12.66 28.38 3.03
CA GLY A 203 12.98 29.78 3.24
C GLY A 203 12.07 30.45 4.24
N PHE A 204 11.82 29.81 5.39
CA PHE A 204 11.27 30.49 6.56
C PHE A 204 11.88 29.88 7.83
N ALA A 205 13.20 30.14 8.01
CA ALA A 205 13.82 30.08 9.31
C ALA A 205 14.26 31.51 9.64
N GLY A 206 13.36 32.26 10.26
CA GLY A 206 13.63 33.54 10.85
C GLY A 206 14.65 33.39 11.97
N GLY A 207 15.91 33.67 11.68
CA GLY A 207 16.95 33.89 12.67
C GLY A 207 16.73 35.25 13.32
N PHE A 208 16.16 35.21 14.51
CA PHE A 208 16.11 36.32 15.45
C PHE A 208 17.51 36.49 16.06
N LEU A 209 18.28 37.51 15.61
CA LEU A 209 19.49 37.95 16.29
C LEU A 209 19.18 39.21 17.07
N PRO A 210 19.47 39.27 18.41
CA PRO A 210 19.32 40.48 19.18
C PRO A 210 20.55 41.37 19.07
N GLY A 211 20.34 42.66 18.88
CA GLY A 211 21.15 43.73 19.41
C GLY A 211 22.43 44.12 18.70
N GLN A 212 22.35 45.16 17.88
CA GLN A 212 23.42 46.17 17.82
C GLN A 212 22.81 47.55 17.76
N ALA A 213 23.17 48.33 18.76
CA ALA A 213 22.80 49.70 18.95
C ALA A 213 23.50 50.63 17.95
N PRO A 214 22.94 51.80 17.60
CA PRO A 214 23.60 52.78 16.76
C PRO A 214 24.49 53.70 17.61
N SER A 215 25.76 53.76 17.27
CA SER A 215 26.66 54.84 17.72
C SER A 215 26.89 55.76 16.54
N GLY A 216 26.38 56.93 16.52
CA GLY A 216 27.00 58.16 16.94
C GLY A 216 27.55 58.94 15.76
N LEU A 217 26.85 60.04 15.44
CA LEU A 217 27.35 61.41 15.20
C LEU A 217 28.82 61.61 14.76
N ARG A 218 29.01 62.02 13.56
CA ARG A 218 29.51 63.37 13.14
C ARG A 218 29.47 63.53 11.64
#